data_7c9744cb855e32711db434106e053a22
#
_entry.id   7c9744cb855e32711db434106e053a22
#
_cell.length_a   1.000
_cell.length_b   1.000
_cell.length_c   1.000
_cell.angle_alpha   90.00
_cell.angle_beta   90.00
_cell.angle_gamma   90.00
#
_symmetry.space_group_name_H-M   'P 1'
#
loop_
_entity.id
_entity.type
_entity.pdbx_description
1 polymer ?
#
loop_
_entity_poly.entity_id
_entity_poly.type
_entity_poly.pdbx_seq_one_letter_code
_entity_poly.pdbx_strand_id
1 'polypeptide(L)'
;KEHFKIFDDKVEQTITSFSMDDEPLAVGLVFDVSGSMGPKLRESRRAAAEFFRSANPEDEFFLVEFNDQPKLSRPLGTPVEEIQNQLTFSQSKGRTALLDGVFLAMHEMKKSTKSRKALLIISDGGDNSSRYTESEIKNLVREADVQIYAIGIFESMSARGRTAEELSGPGLLTEISEQTGGRHFPVENLNELPDIAAKIGIEL
;
A
#
# COMPACT_ATOMS: atom_id res chain seq x y z
N LYS A 1 -24.39 3.73 18.21
CA LYS A 1 -23.88 4.85 19.03
C LYS A 1 -23.62 4.42 20.47
N GLU A 2 -24.56 3.75 21.12
CA GLU A 2 -24.53 3.45 22.55
C GLU A 2 -23.38 2.51 23.01
N HIS A 3 -22.76 1.79 22.09
CA HIS A 3 -21.65 0.85 22.36
C HIS A 3 -20.27 1.40 22.05
N PHE A 4 -20.17 2.66 21.58
CA PHE A 4 -18.90 3.29 21.20
C PHE A 4 -18.60 4.44 22.17
N LYS A 5 -17.34 4.53 22.60
CA LYS A 5 -16.80 5.63 23.39
C LYS A 5 -15.54 6.14 22.73
N ILE A 6 -15.43 7.44 22.57
CA ILE A 6 -14.26 8.12 22.02
C ILE A 6 -13.63 8.90 23.16
N PHE A 7 -12.31 8.84 23.26
CA PHE A 7 -11.52 9.58 24.26
C PHE A 7 -10.46 10.41 23.54
N ASP A 8 -10.36 11.67 23.91
CA ASP A 8 -9.28 12.56 23.53
C ASP A 8 -8.55 12.98 24.81
N ASP A 9 -7.24 12.73 24.91
CA ASP A 9 -6.43 12.91 26.12
C ASP A 9 -7.08 12.36 27.40
N LYS A 10 -7.68 11.16 27.30
CA LYS A 10 -8.42 10.46 28.36
C LYS A 10 -9.73 11.11 28.78
N VAL A 11 -10.18 12.15 28.11
CA VAL A 11 -11.49 12.78 28.30
C VAL A 11 -12.49 12.19 27.33
N GLU A 12 -13.60 11.64 27.84
CA GLU A 12 -14.67 11.07 27.00
C GLU A 12 -15.32 12.18 26.17
N GLN A 13 -15.39 11.99 24.85
CA GLN A 13 -15.96 12.92 23.90
C GLN A 13 -17.38 12.52 23.50
N THR A 14 -18.22 13.50 23.23
CA THR A 14 -19.59 13.26 22.73
C THR A 14 -19.54 12.95 21.24
N ILE A 15 -20.06 11.77 20.85
CA ILE A 15 -20.21 11.40 19.44
C ILE A 15 -21.36 12.22 18.84
N THR A 16 -21.03 13.21 18.04
CA THR A 16 -22.00 14.11 17.38
C THR A 16 -22.59 13.48 16.13
N SER A 17 -21.78 12.77 15.35
CA SER A 17 -22.19 12.06 14.14
C SER A 17 -21.69 10.62 14.16
N PHE A 18 -22.48 9.71 13.60
CA PHE A 18 -22.13 8.31 13.40
C PHE A 18 -22.83 7.85 12.12
N SER A 19 -22.07 7.66 11.06
CA SER A 19 -22.53 7.17 9.77
C SER A 19 -21.93 5.80 9.48
N MET A 20 -22.65 5.00 8.74
CA MET A 20 -22.19 3.74 8.14
C MET A 20 -22.20 3.87 6.60
N ASP A 21 -22.23 5.09 6.09
CA ASP A 21 -22.21 5.34 4.67
C ASP A 21 -20.83 4.94 4.10
N ASP A 22 -20.85 4.24 3.01
CA ASP A 22 -19.68 3.81 2.28
C ASP A 22 -19.21 4.98 1.39
N GLU A 23 -18.49 5.93 2.01
CA GLU A 23 -17.99 7.10 1.28
C GLU A 23 -16.94 6.67 0.26
N PRO A 24 -17.05 7.15 -1.00
CA PRO A 24 -16.05 6.85 -2.02
C PRO A 24 -14.65 7.27 -1.61
N LEU A 25 -13.68 6.41 -1.92
CA LEU A 25 -12.29 6.63 -1.56
C LEU A 25 -11.38 6.75 -2.78
N ALA A 26 -10.19 7.33 -2.57
CA ALA A 26 -9.10 7.30 -3.55
C ALA A 26 -8.05 6.30 -3.09
N VAL A 27 -7.67 5.37 -3.96
CA VAL A 27 -6.65 4.36 -3.67
C VAL A 27 -5.51 4.41 -4.66
N GLY A 28 -4.29 4.52 -4.14
CA GLY A 28 -3.07 4.32 -4.90
C GLY A 28 -2.51 2.93 -4.68
N LEU A 29 -2.37 2.15 -5.74
CA LEU A 29 -1.60 0.90 -5.69
C LEU A 29 -0.12 1.20 -5.97
N VAL A 30 0.75 0.90 -4.99
CA VAL A 30 2.21 1.02 -5.08
C VAL A 30 2.78 -0.39 -5.21
N PHE A 31 3.15 -0.76 -6.43
CA PHE A 31 3.41 -2.15 -6.81
C PHE A 31 4.87 -2.37 -7.16
N ASP A 32 5.50 -3.27 -6.44
CA ASP A 32 6.89 -3.65 -6.62
C ASP A 32 7.06 -4.56 -7.84
N VAL A 33 7.89 -4.11 -8.79
CA VAL A 33 8.32 -4.89 -9.96
C VAL A 33 9.84 -5.05 -10.00
N SER A 34 10.50 -5.00 -8.84
CA SER A 34 11.94 -5.27 -8.71
C SER A 34 12.29 -6.72 -9.04
N GLY A 35 13.57 -7.02 -9.19
CA GLY A 35 14.03 -8.35 -9.58
C GLY A 35 13.67 -9.46 -8.58
N SER A 36 13.65 -9.15 -7.27
CA SER A 36 13.29 -10.08 -6.19
C SER A 36 11.83 -10.51 -6.22
N MET A 37 10.96 -9.68 -6.83
CA MET A 37 9.54 -9.98 -7.01
C MET A 37 9.24 -11.02 -8.11
N GLY A 38 10.23 -11.42 -8.91
CA GLY A 38 10.02 -12.34 -10.04
C GLY A 38 9.17 -13.56 -9.71
N PRO A 39 9.55 -14.39 -8.73
CA PRO A 39 8.76 -15.56 -8.32
C PRO A 39 7.39 -15.22 -7.71
N LYS A 40 7.26 -14.03 -7.12
CA LYS A 40 6.11 -13.56 -6.35
C LYS A 40 5.08 -12.81 -7.22
N LEU A 41 5.49 -12.33 -8.39
CA LEU A 41 4.75 -11.38 -9.22
C LEU A 41 3.35 -11.89 -9.63
N ARG A 42 3.23 -13.18 -9.90
CA ARG A 42 1.94 -13.79 -10.27
C ARG A 42 0.92 -13.70 -9.14
N GLU A 43 1.33 -14.08 -7.93
CA GLU A 43 0.42 -14.07 -6.77
C GLU A 43 0.16 -12.63 -6.28
N SER A 44 1.14 -11.73 -6.42
CA SER A 44 0.95 -10.30 -6.13
C SER A 44 -0.09 -9.66 -7.05
N ARG A 45 -0.09 -10.00 -8.35
CA ARG A 45 -1.14 -9.56 -9.30
C ARG A 45 -2.51 -10.11 -8.92
N ARG A 46 -2.55 -11.37 -8.50
CA ARG A 46 -3.79 -11.99 -8.03
C ARG A 46 -4.32 -11.30 -6.78
N ALA A 47 -3.44 -10.96 -5.84
CA ALA A 47 -3.80 -10.17 -4.66
C ALA A 47 -4.37 -8.80 -5.05
N ALA A 48 -3.71 -8.08 -5.95
CA ALA A 48 -4.23 -6.80 -6.45
C ALA A 48 -5.62 -6.97 -7.11
N ALA A 49 -5.84 -8.03 -7.88
CA ALA A 49 -7.14 -8.31 -8.49
C ALA A 49 -8.22 -8.59 -7.44
N GLU A 50 -7.90 -9.35 -6.37
CA GLU A 50 -8.85 -9.61 -5.28
C GLU A 50 -9.17 -8.34 -4.49
N PHE A 51 -8.17 -7.48 -4.25
CA PHE A 51 -8.39 -6.17 -3.63
C PHE A 51 -9.44 -5.35 -4.40
N PHE A 52 -9.30 -5.26 -5.72
CA PHE A 52 -10.22 -4.49 -6.56
C PHE A 52 -11.64 -5.08 -6.67
N ARG A 53 -11.89 -6.30 -6.20
CA ARG A 53 -13.25 -6.89 -6.22
C ARG A 53 -14.22 -6.22 -5.25
N SER A 54 -13.71 -5.59 -4.21
CA SER A 54 -14.49 -4.80 -3.25
C SER A 54 -14.62 -3.32 -3.62
N ALA A 55 -14.03 -2.90 -4.76
CA ALA A 55 -14.04 -1.52 -5.19
C ALA A 55 -15.47 -1.00 -5.42
N ASN A 56 -15.76 0.19 -4.90
CA ASN A 56 -16.99 0.91 -5.19
C ASN A 56 -16.89 1.57 -6.58
N PRO A 57 -17.97 1.62 -7.38
CA PRO A 57 -17.96 2.30 -8.68
C PRO A 57 -17.55 3.79 -8.64
N GLU A 58 -17.69 4.44 -7.49
CA GLU A 58 -17.31 5.85 -7.31
C GLU A 58 -15.86 6.06 -6.79
N ASP A 59 -15.13 4.97 -6.51
CA ASP A 59 -13.75 5.04 -6.08
C ASP A 59 -12.83 5.49 -7.22
N GLU A 60 -11.75 6.16 -6.84
CA GLU A 60 -10.70 6.59 -7.76
C GLU A 60 -9.43 5.78 -7.55
N PHE A 61 -8.86 5.26 -8.61
CA PHE A 61 -7.64 4.45 -8.55
C PHE A 61 -6.51 5.03 -9.37
N PHE A 62 -5.26 4.75 -8.93
CA PHE A 62 -4.05 4.96 -9.72
C PHE A 62 -3.02 3.86 -9.44
N LEU A 63 -2.01 3.75 -10.31
CA LEU A 63 -0.94 2.75 -10.18
C LEU A 63 0.43 3.42 -10.29
N VAL A 64 1.23 3.23 -9.25
CA VAL A 64 2.68 3.44 -9.26
C VAL A 64 3.38 2.09 -9.25
N GLU A 65 4.15 1.80 -10.28
CA GLU A 65 5.08 0.67 -10.30
C GLU A 65 6.48 1.17 -9.97
N PHE A 66 7.26 0.39 -9.25
CA PHE A 66 8.63 0.76 -8.96
C PHE A 66 9.61 -0.42 -9.07
N ASN A 67 10.81 -0.12 -9.52
CA ASN A 67 12.00 -0.95 -9.50
C ASN A 67 13.22 -0.05 -9.26
N ASP A 68 14.15 0.11 -10.20
CA ASP A 68 15.26 1.08 -10.10
C ASP A 68 14.77 2.53 -9.92
N GLN A 69 13.59 2.82 -10.43
CA GLN A 69 12.91 4.11 -10.33
C GLN A 69 11.38 3.92 -10.30
N PRO A 70 10.64 4.79 -9.60
CA PRO A 70 9.18 4.75 -9.63
C PRO A 70 8.64 5.31 -10.94
N LYS A 71 7.49 4.80 -11.35
CA LYS A 71 6.75 5.23 -12.53
C LYS A 71 5.26 5.30 -12.21
N LEU A 72 4.64 6.44 -12.50
CA LEU A 72 3.18 6.53 -12.54
C LEU A 72 2.68 5.82 -13.80
N SER A 73 2.32 4.57 -13.66
CA SER A 73 1.91 3.72 -14.79
C SER A 73 0.47 3.96 -15.21
N ARG A 74 -0.38 4.34 -14.26
CA ARG A 74 -1.76 4.78 -14.51
C ARG A 74 -2.09 5.94 -13.57
N PRO A 75 -2.55 7.09 -14.08
CA PRO A 75 -2.89 8.26 -13.27
C PRO A 75 -4.19 8.06 -12.48
N LEU A 76 -4.45 8.96 -11.54
CA LEU A 76 -5.68 9.00 -10.75
C LEU A 76 -6.92 9.03 -11.64
N GLY A 77 -7.94 8.26 -11.26
CA GLY A 77 -9.20 8.12 -12.02
C GLY A 77 -9.12 7.09 -13.16
N THR A 78 -8.04 6.28 -13.22
CA THR A 78 -7.96 5.18 -14.19
C THR A 78 -8.90 4.04 -13.78
N PRO A 79 -9.70 3.49 -14.71
CA PRO A 79 -10.53 2.31 -14.46
C PRO A 79 -9.73 1.10 -13.98
N VAL A 80 -10.32 0.33 -13.07
CA VAL A 80 -9.67 -0.85 -12.47
C VAL A 80 -9.18 -1.84 -13.53
N GLU A 81 -9.95 -2.06 -14.58
CA GLU A 81 -9.61 -2.97 -15.68
C GLU A 81 -8.32 -2.56 -16.39
N GLU A 82 -8.09 -1.26 -16.57
CA GLU A 82 -6.85 -0.76 -17.17
C GLU A 82 -5.64 -0.94 -16.24
N ILE A 83 -5.84 -0.81 -14.93
CA ILE A 83 -4.81 -1.10 -13.93
C ILE A 83 -4.45 -2.58 -13.95
N GLN A 84 -5.45 -3.46 -13.93
CA GLN A 84 -5.24 -4.92 -14.00
C GLN A 84 -4.55 -5.34 -15.31
N ASN A 85 -4.95 -4.74 -16.43
CA ASN A 85 -4.29 -4.96 -17.70
C ASN A 85 -2.82 -4.52 -17.67
N GLN A 86 -2.51 -3.35 -17.10
CA GLN A 86 -1.12 -2.89 -16.92
C GLN A 86 -0.31 -3.89 -16.10
N LEU A 87 -0.83 -4.33 -14.95
CA LEU A 87 -0.15 -5.29 -14.08
C LEU A 87 0.14 -6.62 -14.81
N THR A 88 -0.75 -7.06 -15.71
CA THR A 88 -0.56 -8.30 -16.47
C THR A 88 0.70 -8.26 -17.33
N PHE A 89 1.05 -7.08 -17.88
CA PHE A 89 2.22 -6.90 -18.73
C PHE A 89 3.48 -6.46 -17.97
N SER A 90 3.39 -6.16 -16.68
CA SER A 90 4.53 -5.74 -15.86
C SER A 90 5.56 -6.86 -15.76
N GLN A 91 6.82 -6.53 -15.82
CA GLN A 91 7.94 -7.48 -15.74
C GLN A 91 8.83 -7.11 -14.57
N SER A 92 9.21 -8.10 -13.78
CA SER A 92 10.14 -7.92 -12.66
C SER A 92 11.57 -7.78 -13.17
N LYS A 93 12.24 -6.70 -12.74
CA LYS A 93 13.66 -6.45 -13.04
C LYS A 93 14.20 -5.33 -12.17
N GLY A 94 15.52 -5.26 -12.07
CA GLY A 94 16.22 -4.14 -11.45
C GLY A 94 16.22 -4.18 -9.93
N ARG A 95 16.53 -3.04 -9.33
CA ARG A 95 16.64 -2.78 -7.89
C ARG A 95 15.30 -2.37 -7.32
N THR A 96 15.29 -1.87 -6.07
CA THR A 96 14.06 -1.52 -5.36
C THR A 96 14.12 -0.09 -4.84
N ALA A 97 13.34 0.82 -5.44
CA ALA A 97 13.19 2.21 -5.01
C ALA A 97 11.81 2.41 -4.35
N LEU A 98 11.57 1.72 -3.23
CA LEU A 98 10.30 1.72 -2.50
C LEU A 98 9.94 3.12 -1.99
N LEU A 99 10.88 3.81 -1.32
CA LEU A 99 10.64 5.12 -0.74
C LEU A 99 10.33 6.17 -1.82
N ASP A 100 11.03 6.13 -2.96
CA ASP A 100 10.71 6.97 -4.12
C ASP A 100 9.31 6.64 -4.68
N GLY A 101 8.91 5.35 -4.66
CA GLY A 101 7.59 4.89 -5.06
C GLY A 101 6.49 5.45 -4.18
N VAL A 102 6.67 5.39 -2.86
CA VAL A 102 5.75 5.98 -1.87
C VAL A 102 5.67 7.50 -2.07
N PHE A 103 6.81 8.18 -2.25
CA PHE A 103 6.82 9.63 -2.50
C PHE A 103 5.98 10.00 -3.72
N LEU A 104 6.17 9.30 -4.84
CA LEU A 104 5.42 9.54 -6.07
C LEU A 104 3.92 9.29 -5.88
N ALA A 105 3.56 8.22 -5.18
CA ALA A 105 2.17 7.89 -4.89
C ALA A 105 1.51 8.95 -3.99
N MET A 106 2.20 9.42 -2.95
CA MET A 106 1.72 10.51 -2.09
C MET A 106 1.50 11.80 -2.88
N HIS A 107 2.38 12.08 -3.86
CA HIS A 107 2.22 13.25 -4.73
C HIS A 107 1.02 13.12 -5.66
N GLU A 108 0.78 11.94 -6.25
CA GLU A 108 -0.39 11.67 -7.09
C GLU A 108 -1.69 11.76 -6.28
N MET A 109 -1.70 11.23 -5.05
CA MET A 109 -2.85 11.24 -4.14
C MET A 109 -3.35 12.66 -3.81
N LYS A 110 -2.47 13.66 -3.82
CA LYS A 110 -2.86 15.08 -3.61
C LYS A 110 -3.83 15.62 -4.65
N LYS A 111 -3.94 14.97 -5.81
CA LYS A 111 -4.88 15.37 -6.88
C LYS A 111 -6.32 14.95 -6.58
N SER A 112 -6.52 13.95 -5.72
CA SER A 112 -7.86 13.51 -5.36
C SER A 112 -8.54 14.48 -4.42
N THR A 113 -9.84 14.69 -4.66
CA THR A 113 -10.75 15.46 -3.81
C THR A 113 -11.55 14.58 -2.87
N LYS A 114 -11.38 13.25 -2.92
CA LYS A 114 -12.07 12.33 -2.01
C LYS A 114 -11.63 12.58 -0.57
N SER A 115 -12.58 12.48 0.37
CA SER A 115 -12.34 12.61 1.80
C SER A 115 -11.52 11.45 2.36
N ARG A 116 -11.75 10.23 1.85
CA ARG A 116 -11.04 9.02 2.24
C ARG A 116 -9.94 8.71 1.24
N LYS A 117 -8.71 8.52 1.73
CA LYS A 117 -7.52 8.29 0.90
C LYS A 117 -6.68 7.16 1.47
N ALA A 118 -6.29 6.22 0.63
CA ALA A 118 -5.43 5.11 1.03
C ALA A 118 -4.36 4.78 -0.01
N LEU A 119 -3.23 4.26 0.45
CA LEU A 119 -2.25 3.58 -0.38
C LEU A 119 -2.21 2.10 -0.01
N LEU A 120 -2.19 1.23 -1.01
CA LEU A 120 -1.87 -0.18 -0.85
C LEU A 120 -0.50 -0.45 -1.45
N ILE A 121 0.46 -0.80 -0.60
CA ILE A 121 1.81 -1.19 -1.00
C ILE A 121 1.89 -2.70 -1.09
N ILE A 122 2.38 -3.24 -2.21
CA ILE A 122 2.70 -4.67 -2.36
C ILE A 122 4.17 -4.77 -2.73
N SER A 123 5.01 -5.27 -1.80
CA SER A 123 6.46 -5.33 -1.95
C SER A 123 7.07 -6.42 -1.07
N ASP A 124 8.31 -6.81 -1.32
CA ASP A 124 9.11 -7.58 -0.37
C ASP A 124 9.94 -6.70 0.60
N GLY A 125 9.70 -5.40 0.59
CA GLY A 125 10.07 -4.44 1.62
C GLY A 125 11.50 -3.93 1.58
N GLY A 126 12.39 -4.48 0.77
CA GLY A 126 13.74 -3.96 0.62
C GLY A 126 13.75 -2.59 -0.07
N ASP A 127 14.60 -1.67 0.39
CA ASP A 127 14.92 -0.44 -0.35
C ASP A 127 16.42 -0.33 -0.52
N ASN A 128 16.87 -0.23 -1.76
CA ASN A 128 18.30 -0.16 -2.08
C ASN A 128 18.59 0.78 -3.26
N SER A 129 17.62 1.56 -3.70
CA SER A 129 17.79 2.42 -4.88
C SER A 129 17.10 3.79 -4.76
N SER A 130 16.35 4.05 -3.68
CA SER A 130 15.69 5.33 -3.48
C SER A 130 16.67 6.48 -3.25
N ARG A 131 16.22 7.68 -3.64
CA ARG A 131 16.89 8.95 -3.37
C ARG A 131 16.42 9.57 -2.07
N TYR A 132 15.15 9.32 -1.70
CA TYR A 132 14.59 9.75 -0.43
C TYR A 132 15.02 8.81 0.70
N THR A 133 15.24 9.39 1.87
CA THR A 133 15.55 8.67 3.10
C THR A 133 14.27 8.21 3.81
N GLU A 134 14.40 7.20 4.66
CA GLU A 134 13.28 6.75 5.50
C GLU A 134 12.69 7.90 6.34
N SER A 135 13.54 8.75 6.92
CA SER A 135 13.10 9.88 7.74
C SER A 135 12.26 10.88 6.95
N GLU A 136 12.63 11.16 5.70
CA GLU A 136 11.87 12.07 4.83
C GLU A 136 10.49 11.49 4.50
N ILE A 137 10.42 10.20 4.17
CA ILE A 137 9.15 9.53 3.87
C ILE A 137 8.28 9.39 5.11
N LYS A 138 8.84 9.02 6.27
CA LYS A 138 8.10 8.95 7.54
C LYS A 138 7.50 10.30 7.94
N ASN A 139 8.23 11.39 7.72
CA ASN A 139 7.69 12.73 7.95
C ASN A 139 6.57 13.08 6.96
N LEU A 140 6.76 12.77 5.67
CA LEU A 140 5.78 13.02 4.62
C LEU A 140 4.45 12.29 4.90
N VAL A 141 4.49 11.01 5.23
CA VAL A 141 3.29 10.19 5.45
C VAL A 141 2.55 10.56 6.73
N ARG A 142 3.28 10.95 7.78
CA ARG A 142 2.69 11.38 9.05
C ARG A 142 1.89 12.68 8.94
N GLU A 143 2.29 13.59 8.04
CA GLU A 143 1.62 14.87 7.82
C GLU A 143 0.46 14.76 6.83
N ALA A 144 0.30 13.61 6.19
CA ALA A 144 -0.70 13.40 5.16
C ALA A 144 -1.93 12.69 5.74
N ASP A 145 -3.10 13.12 5.29
CA ASP A 145 -4.37 12.45 5.56
C ASP A 145 -4.58 11.30 4.56
N VAL A 146 -3.71 10.27 4.66
CA VAL A 146 -3.71 9.10 3.77
C VAL A 146 -3.35 7.88 4.59
N GLN A 147 -4.24 6.89 4.66
CA GLN A 147 -3.96 5.61 5.31
C GLN A 147 -3.08 4.73 4.41
N ILE A 148 -2.05 4.11 4.99
CA ILE A 148 -1.16 3.23 4.24
C ILE A 148 -1.31 1.79 4.72
N TYR A 149 -1.74 0.92 3.83
CA TYR A 149 -1.73 -0.51 4.01
C TYR A 149 -0.56 -1.11 3.23
N ALA A 150 0.13 -2.07 3.84
CA ALA A 150 1.24 -2.74 3.18
C ALA A 150 1.08 -4.27 3.26
N ILE A 151 1.26 -4.94 2.14
CA ILE A 151 1.43 -6.39 2.06
C ILE A 151 2.92 -6.64 1.83
N GLY A 152 3.61 -7.08 2.88
CA GLY A 152 5.03 -7.40 2.84
C GLY A 152 5.24 -8.89 2.55
N ILE A 153 5.85 -9.23 1.42
CA ILE A 153 6.02 -10.62 0.97
C ILE A 153 7.40 -11.12 1.34
N PHE A 154 7.52 -11.79 2.47
CA PHE A 154 8.79 -12.28 3.01
C PHE A 154 8.86 -13.80 2.90
N GLU A 155 9.64 -14.30 1.94
CA GLU A 155 9.90 -15.74 1.89
C GLU A 155 10.61 -16.21 3.17
N SER A 156 10.20 -17.36 3.69
CA SER A 156 10.77 -18.03 4.86
C SER A 156 12.16 -18.63 4.55
N MET A 157 13.02 -17.91 3.83
CA MET A 157 14.40 -18.30 3.64
C MET A 157 15.19 -18.06 4.93
N SER A 158 16.00 -19.05 5.30
CA SER A 158 16.91 -18.92 6.44
C SER A 158 17.69 -17.61 6.36
N ALA A 159 17.81 -16.88 7.48
CA ALA A 159 18.46 -15.57 7.59
C ALA A 159 19.90 -15.50 7.02
N ARG A 160 20.49 -16.64 6.66
CA ARG A 160 21.86 -16.77 6.14
C ARG A 160 22.10 -16.27 4.71
N GLY A 161 21.05 -15.87 3.98
CA GLY A 161 21.18 -15.39 2.60
C GLY A 161 20.53 -14.03 2.34
N ARG A 162 19.97 -13.36 3.35
CA ARG A 162 19.31 -12.06 3.19
C ARG A 162 20.30 -10.90 3.28
N THR A 163 20.10 -9.89 2.45
CA THR A 163 20.81 -8.61 2.57
C THR A 163 20.32 -7.81 3.78
N ALA A 164 21.09 -6.79 4.20
CA ALA A 164 20.68 -5.91 5.30
C ALA A 164 19.37 -5.18 4.96
N GLU A 165 19.17 -4.81 3.70
CA GLU A 165 17.97 -4.16 3.18
C GLU A 165 16.74 -5.08 3.27
N GLU A 166 16.88 -6.35 2.87
CA GLU A 166 15.80 -7.34 3.01
C GLU A 166 15.43 -7.63 4.46
N LEU A 167 16.37 -7.48 5.39
CA LEU A 167 16.12 -7.63 6.82
C LEU A 167 15.42 -6.39 7.42
N SER A 168 15.67 -5.20 6.90
CA SER A 168 15.05 -3.95 7.38
C SER A 168 13.66 -3.70 6.78
N GLY A 169 13.34 -4.31 5.64
CA GLY A 169 12.10 -4.11 4.90
C GLY A 169 10.82 -4.26 5.72
N PRO A 170 10.65 -5.34 6.52
CA PRO A 170 9.47 -5.51 7.36
C PRO A 170 9.27 -4.37 8.35
N GLY A 171 10.36 -3.89 8.97
CA GLY A 171 10.32 -2.76 9.90
C GLY A 171 9.87 -1.47 9.23
N LEU A 172 10.42 -1.19 8.05
CA LEU A 172 10.07 0.00 7.27
C LEU A 172 8.58 0.02 6.88
N LEU A 173 8.06 -1.09 6.34
CA LEU A 173 6.65 -1.21 5.97
C LEU A 173 5.72 -1.07 7.19
N THR A 174 6.10 -1.67 8.33
CA THR A 174 5.35 -1.54 9.58
C THR A 174 5.28 -0.08 10.02
N GLU A 175 6.42 0.61 10.11
CA GLU A 175 6.46 1.99 10.58
C GLU A 175 5.67 2.95 9.67
N ILE A 176 5.79 2.82 8.35
CA ILE A 176 5.06 3.66 7.40
C ILE A 176 3.54 3.43 7.54
N SER A 177 3.11 2.18 7.70
CA SER A 177 1.68 1.86 7.80
C SER A 177 1.08 2.32 9.13
N GLU A 178 1.72 1.98 10.26
CA GLU A 178 1.19 2.29 11.59
C GLU A 178 1.12 3.79 11.88
N GLN A 179 2.06 4.59 11.35
CA GLN A 179 2.06 6.04 11.51
C GLN A 179 0.86 6.73 10.84
N THR A 180 0.20 6.08 9.91
CA THR A 180 -0.95 6.62 9.15
C THR A 180 -2.28 6.04 9.59
N GLY A 181 -2.30 5.19 10.62
CA GLY A 181 -3.50 4.48 11.06
C GLY A 181 -3.89 3.28 10.18
N GLY A 182 -3.06 2.93 9.19
CA GLY A 182 -3.20 1.71 8.41
C GLY A 182 -2.51 0.52 9.07
N ARG A 183 -2.20 -0.52 8.27
CA ARG A 183 -1.65 -1.78 8.79
C ARG A 183 -0.68 -2.43 7.81
N HIS A 184 0.37 -3.05 8.36
CA HIS A 184 1.25 -3.94 7.63
C HIS A 184 0.83 -5.40 7.82
N PHE A 185 0.77 -6.15 6.73
CA PHE A 185 0.49 -7.59 6.68
C PHE A 185 1.74 -8.33 6.18
N PRO A 186 2.56 -8.89 7.06
CA PRO A 186 3.68 -9.73 6.65
C PRO A 186 3.15 -11.08 6.17
N VAL A 187 3.58 -11.52 4.99
CA VAL A 187 3.14 -12.73 4.33
C VAL A 187 4.34 -13.62 4.03
N GLU A 188 4.35 -14.83 4.56
CA GLU A 188 5.36 -15.87 4.28
C GLU A 188 4.86 -16.90 3.26
N ASN A 189 3.55 -17.09 3.17
CA ASN A 189 2.90 -18.01 2.25
C ASN A 189 2.13 -17.25 1.18
N LEU A 190 2.63 -17.28 -0.06
CA LEU A 190 2.03 -16.56 -1.20
C LEU A 190 0.54 -16.91 -1.45
N ASN A 191 0.07 -18.08 -1.03
CA ASN A 191 -1.33 -18.44 -1.18
C ASN A 191 -2.29 -17.62 -0.31
N GLU A 192 -1.79 -16.96 0.74
CA GLU A 192 -2.58 -16.11 1.64
C GLU A 192 -2.79 -14.70 1.08
N LEU A 193 -1.99 -14.30 0.08
CA LEU A 193 -2.03 -12.95 -0.49
C LEU A 193 -3.42 -12.50 -0.95
N PRO A 194 -4.20 -13.32 -1.70
CA PRO A 194 -5.52 -12.91 -2.14
C PRO A 194 -6.50 -12.66 -0.98
N ASP A 195 -6.46 -13.51 0.05
CA ASP A 195 -7.36 -13.40 1.21
C ASP A 195 -7.03 -12.16 2.05
N ILE A 196 -5.73 -11.83 2.19
CA ILE A 196 -5.28 -10.62 2.86
C ILE A 196 -5.71 -9.37 2.09
N ALA A 197 -5.51 -9.38 0.78
CA ALA A 197 -5.90 -8.27 -0.08
C ALA A 197 -7.43 -8.03 -0.07
N ALA A 198 -8.23 -9.11 -0.07
CA ALA A 198 -9.67 -9.02 0.08
C ALA A 198 -10.09 -8.43 1.44
N LYS A 199 -9.40 -8.80 2.53
CA LYS A 199 -9.64 -8.21 3.86
C LYS A 199 -9.36 -6.72 3.89
N ILE A 200 -8.25 -6.27 3.29
CA ILE A 200 -7.90 -4.86 3.19
C ILE A 200 -8.99 -4.10 2.42
N GLY A 201 -9.48 -4.67 1.32
CA GLY A 201 -10.55 -4.05 0.52
C GLY A 201 -11.88 -3.94 1.26
N ILE A 202 -12.13 -4.76 2.29
CA ILE A 202 -13.32 -4.67 3.15
C ILE A 202 -13.10 -3.68 4.30
N GLU A 203 -11.85 -3.51 4.78
CA GLU A 203 -11.51 -2.53 5.82
C GLU A 203 -11.55 -1.09 5.30
N LEU A 204 -11.28 -0.90 4.01
CA LEU A 204 -11.30 0.39 3.30
C LEU A 204 -12.69 0.75 2.79
#